data_c4cb3af6b204f7c5c91ca70097a372f8
#
_entry.id   c4cb3af6b204f7c5c91ca70097a372f8
#
_cell.length_a   1.000
_cell.length_b   1.000
_cell.length_c   1.000
_cell.angle_alpha   90.00
_cell.angle_beta   90.00
_cell.angle_gamma   90.00
#
_symmetry.space_group_name_H-M   'P 1'
#
loop_
_entity.id
_entity.type
_entity.pdbx_description
1 polymer ?
#
loop_
_entity_poly.entity_id
_entity_poly.type
_entity_poly.pdbx_seq_one_letter_code
_entity_poly.pdbx_strand_id
1 'polypeptide(L)'
;MNDLKELSELAWLGELDTKFEHHPVHTFYEGSTELADNLLGLKGIGGFYVVDTNDGLVMIDAGSHLDIDSAYDEIKKWRPKSNVKAAVFTHHHVDHIFATKKFDEDADKSNQKRPVVYSHKLLPDHFDRYKKTLGWNTAINKRQFAINVPHFNWPEEYRYPDITYDDEYTFKVGECTFELFHGRGETDDHTWVYIPERRILAPGDLFIWAVPNGGNPQKVQRYISDWSKALRLMMKKDAEIMIPGHGLPIYGKDRIQEALSTTADFLQDIEEQTLILMNQGKSLNEVFHKVKISSEILNKPWLRPVYDLSLIHISEPTRPLT
;
A
#
# COMPACT_ATOMS: atom_id res chain seq x y z
N MET A 1 -21.30 9.77 12.05
CA MET A 1 -20.09 9.15 11.42
C MET A 1 -20.16 7.70 11.81
N ASN A 2 -20.26 6.78 10.87
CA ASN A 2 -20.31 5.36 11.20
C ASN A 2 -18.99 4.95 11.87
N ASP A 3 -19.05 4.08 12.86
CA ASP A 3 -17.85 3.48 13.45
C ASP A 3 -17.02 2.82 12.33
N LEU A 4 -15.71 2.99 12.37
CA LEU A 4 -14.82 2.43 11.36
C LEU A 4 -14.92 0.89 11.30
N LYS A 5 -15.18 0.23 12.42
CA LYS A 5 -15.44 -1.21 12.46
C LYS A 5 -16.73 -1.56 11.72
N GLU A 6 -17.75 -0.73 11.84
CA GLU A 6 -19.00 -0.89 11.10
C GLU A 6 -18.75 -0.69 9.58
N LEU A 7 -18.00 0.32 9.19
CA LEU A 7 -17.61 0.51 7.78
C LEU A 7 -16.80 -0.66 7.23
N SER A 8 -15.87 -1.17 8.02
CA SER A 8 -15.10 -2.37 7.65
C SER A 8 -15.99 -3.60 7.51
N GLU A 9 -16.97 -3.76 8.38
CA GLU A 9 -17.98 -4.84 8.29
C GLU A 9 -18.82 -4.72 7.02
N LEU A 10 -19.35 -3.54 6.73
CA LEU A 10 -20.12 -3.28 5.52
C LEU A 10 -19.30 -3.52 4.26
N ALA A 11 -18.02 -3.12 4.28
CA ALA A 11 -17.09 -3.39 3.18
C ALA A 11 -16.88 -4.90 2.99
N TRP A 12 -16.64 -5.62 4.08
CA TRP A 12 -16.46 -7.08 4.06
C TRP A 12 -17.66 -7.83 3.49
N LEU A 13 -18.85 -7.40 3.86
CA LEU A 13 -20.12 -7.95 3.35
C LEU A 13 -20.43 -7.52 1.91
N GLY A 14 -19.66 -6.57 1.35
CA GLY A 14 -19.92 -6.02 0.02
C GLY A 14 -21.10 -5.07 -0.03
N GLU A 15 -21.54 -4.58 1.11
CA GLU A 15 -22.70 -3.69 1.27
C GLU A 15 -22.37 -2.20 1.16
N LEU A 16 -21.07 -1.85 1.13
CA LEU A 16 -20.69 -0.48 0.77
C LEU A 16 -20.96 -0.21 -0.71
N ASP A 17 -21.50 0.97 -0.99
CA ASP A 17 -21.69 1.44 -2.36
C ASP A 17 -20.37 1.40 -3.13
N THR A 18 -20.38 0.72 -4.28
CA THR A 18 -19.20 0.52 -5.13
C THR A 18 -19.00 1.63 -6.16
N LYS A 19 -19.67 2.77 -6.03
CA LYS A 19 -19.32 3.95 -6.81
C LYS A 19 -17.87 4.34 -6.50
N PHE A 20 -17.19 4.92 -7.50
CA PHE A 20 -15.79 5.29 -7.39
C PHE A 20 -15.48 6.10 -6.10
N GLU A 21 -16.37 7.00 -5.72
CA GLU A 21 -16.26 7.85 -4.53
C GLU A 21 -16.39 7.08 -3.20
N HIS A 22 -17.00 5.89 -3.23
CA HIS A 22 -17.28 5.07 -2.04
C HIS A 22 -16.69 3.66 -2.14
N HIS A 23 -15.80 3.42 -3.11
CA HIS A 23 -15.16 2.12 -3.23
C HIS A 23 -14.24 1.87 -2.02
N PRO A 24 -14.23 0.65 -1.44
CA PRO A 24 -13.42 0.34 -0.26
C PRO A 24 -11.91 0.56 -0.41
N VAL A 25 -11.39 0.76 -1.63
CA VAL A 25 -9.99 1.15 -1.85
C VAL A 25 -9.67 2.54 -1.32
N HIS A 26 -10.68 3.39 -1.17
CA HIS A 26 -10.51 4.73 -0.61
C HIS A 26 -10.61 4.70 0.90
N THR A 27 -9.97 5.66 1.54
CA THR A 27 -10.09 5.86 2.98
C THR A 27 -11.40 6.56 3.31
N PHE A 28 -12.23 5.94 4.18
CA PHE A 28 -13.58 6.41 4.51
C PHE A 28 -13.65 7.25 5.78
N TYR A 29 -12.53 7.66 6.34
CA TYR A 29 -12.50 8.54 7.50
C TYR A 29 -11.87 9.88 7.14
N GLU A 30 -12.31 10.94 7.83
CA GLU A 30 -11.75 12.27 7.67
C GLU A 30 -10.64 12.51 8.70
N GLY A 31 -9.51 13.10 8.27
CA GLY A 31 -8.39 13.40 9.14
C GLY A 31 -7.69 12.14 9.65
N SER A 32 -8.01 11.75 10.89
CA SER A 32 -7.46 10.56 11.53
C SER A 32 -8.50 9.80 12.32
N THR A 33 -8.29 8.48 12.50
CA THR A 33 -9.16 7.62 13.31
C THR A 33 -8.33 6.58 14.05
N GLU A 34 -8.62 6.38 15.33
CA GLU A 34 -8.00 5.29 16.11
C GLU A 34 -8.64 3.95 15.71
N LEU A 35 -7.82 3.09 15.09
CA LEU A 35 -8.26 1.80 14.53
C LEU A 35 -8.31 0.70 15.59
N ALA A 36 -7.45 0.81 16.57
CA ALA A 36 -7.32 -0.02 17.76
C ALA A 36 -6.55 0.77 18.81
N ASP A 37 -6.45 0.23 20.03
CA ASP A 37 -5.68 0.86 21.10
C ASP A 37 -4.25 1.18 20.62
N ASN A 38 -3.88 2.47 20.70
CA ASN A 38 -2.56 2.97 20.30
C ASN A 38 -2.19 2.73 18.80
N LEU A 39 -3.19 2.60 17.93
CA LEU A 39 -3.02 2.51 16.49
C LEU A 39 -3.88 3.58 15.81
N LEU A 40 -3.25 4.59 15.23
CA LEU A 40 -3.91 5.64 14.47
C LEU A 40 -3.81 5.35 12.98
N GLY A 41 -4.92 5.41 12.26
CA GLY A 41 -4.95 5.50 10.81
C GLY A 41 -5.14 6.93 10.36
N LEU A 42 -4.46 7.35 9.32
CA LEU A 42 -4.55 8.69 8.76
C LEU A 42 -5.09 8.63 7.32
N LYS A 43 -5.90 9.64 7.00
CA LYS A 43 -6.45 9.80 5.66
C LYS A 43 -5.38 10.29 4.70
N GLY A 44 -5.25 9.60 3.60
CA GLY A 44 -4.40 9.94 2.47
C GLY A 44 -4.91 9.29 1.19
N ILE A 45 -4.17 9.40 0.10
CA ILE A 45 -4.40 8.61 -1.11
C ILE A 45 -4.16 7.14 -0.77
N GLY A 46 -3.00 6.82 -0.16
CA GLY A 46 -2.71 5.54 0.49
C GLY A 46 -3.05 5.58 1.98
N GLY A 47 -3.25 4.42 2.58
CA GLY A 47 -3.34 4.26 4.03
C GLY A 47 -1.95 4.41 4.66
N PHE A 48 -1.83 5.24 5.67
CA PHE A 48 -0.63 5.31 6.50
C PHE A 48 -1.00 5.38 7.97
N TYR A 49 -0.14 4.81 8.79
CA TYR A 49 -0.51 4.41 10.14
C TYR A 49 0.54 4.83 11.15
N VAL A 50 0.10 5.08 12.39
CA VAL A 50 1.01 5.43 13.48
C VAL A 50 0.72 4.54 14.68
N VAL A 51 1.78 3.90 15.19
CA VAL A 51 1.75 3.06 16.37
C VAL A 51 2.38 3.82 17.55
N ASP A 52 1.64 3.98 18.64
CA ASP A 52 2.20 4.47 19.90
C ASP A 52 2.77 3.29 20.68
N THR A 53 4.06 3.37 21.02
CA THR A 53 4.85 2.27 21.61
C THR A 53 5.20 2.50 23.07
N ASN A 54 4.61 3.50 23.72
CA ASN A 54 4.97 3.99 25.06
C ASN A 54 6.37 4.64 25.19
N ASP A 55 7.22 4.54 24.17
CA ASP A 55 8.51 5.27 24.10
C ASP A 55 8.62 6.11 22.81
N GLY A 56 7.50 6.49 22.26
CA GLY A 56 7.40 7.29 21.04
C GLY A 56 6.58 6.59 19.96
N LEU A 57 6.50 7.24 18.83
CA LEU A 57 5.64 6.86 17.72
C LEU A 57 6.44 6.21 16.60
N VAL A 58 5.86 5.20 15.95
CA VAL A 58 6.40 4.61 14.73
C VAL A 58 5.37 4.74 13.62
N MET A 59 5.77 5.34 12.49
CA MET A 59 4.95 5.44 11.30
C MET A 59 5.15 4.22 10.41
N ILE A 60 4.07 3.69 9.84
CA ILE A 60 4.08 2.72 8.75
C ILE A 60 3.47 3.43 7.56
N ASP A 61 4.29 3.68 6.56
CA ASP A 61 4.10 4.64 5.48
C ASP A 61 3.92 6.10 5.98
N ALA A 62 3.88 7.03 5.06
CA ALA A 62 3.93 8.44 5.35
C ALA A 62 3.11 9.29 4.38
N GLY A 63 2.12 8.72 3.73
CA GLY A 63 1.24 9.45 2.84
C GLY A 63 1.93 10.15 1.67
N SER A 64 1.19 10.98 0.95
CA SER A 64 1.67 11.78 -0.16
C SER A 64 2.21 13.15 0.29
N HIS A 65 2.76 13.91 -0.63
CA HIS A 65 3.19 15.29 -0.35
C HIS A 65 2.02 16.23 -0.01
N LEU A 66 0.80 15.86 -0.36
CA LEU A 66 -0.41 16.61 -0.01
C LEU A 66 -0.84 16.37 1.45
N ASP A 67 -0.36 15.29 2.05
CA ASP A 67 -0.74 14.88 3.39
C ASP A 67 0.21 15.39 4.48
N ILE A 68 1.32 16.05 4.13
CA ILE A 68 2.40 16.44 5.05
C ILE A 68 1.87 17.25 6.25
N ASP A 69 1.07 18.28 5.96
CA ASP A 69 0.58 19.20 7.00
C ASP A 69 -0.51 18.54 7.85
N SER A 70 -1.49 17.92 7.19
CA SER A 70 -2.59 17.25 7.88
C SER A 70 -2.12 16.09 8.74
N ALA A 71 -1.19 15.28 8.24
CA ALA A 71 -0.61 14.18 9.00
C ALA A 71 0.10 14.65 10.27
N TYR A 72 0.91 15.71 10.15
CA TYR A 72 1.59 16.29 11.28
C TYR A 72 0.61 16.79 12.34
N ASP A 73 -0.41 17.57 11.93
CA ASP A 73 -1.38 18.16 12.84
C ASP A 73 -2.23 17.09 13.54
N GLU A 74 -2.70 16.07 12.81
CA GLU A 74 -3.49 14.98 13.39
C GLU A 74 -2.66 14.10 14.36
N ILE A 75 -1.40 13.78 14.05
CA ILE A 75 -0.52 13.04 14.94
C ILE A 75 -0.22 13.83 16.21
N LYS A 76 0.07 15.14 16.08
CA LYS A 76 0.31 16.01 17.25
C LYS A 76 -0.96 16.22 18.10
N LYS A 77 -2.12 16.25 17.50
CA LYS A 77 -3.40 16.27 18.22
C LYS A 77 -3.64 14.98 18.99
N TRP A 78 -3.35 13.84 18.39
CA TRP A 78 -3.50 12.53 19.02
C TRP A 78 -2.49 12.31 20.16
N ARG A 79 -1.22 12.61 19.93
CA ARG A 79 -0.13 12.44 20.92
C ARG A 79 0.77 13.68 20.99
N PRO A 80 0.32 14.77 21.66
CA PRO A 80 1.02 16.07 21.62
C PRO A 80 2.46 16.05 22.14
N LYS A 81 2.76 15.14 23.06
CA LYS A 81 4.07 15.05 23.74
C LYS A 81 4.98 13.96 23.17
N SER A 82 4.45 13.11 22.32
CA SER A 82 5.22 12.01 21.75
C SER A 82 5.97 12.46 20.49
N ASN A 83 7.19 11.94 20.33
CA ASN A 83 7.99 12.14 19.14
C ASN A 83 7.90 10.92 18.24
N VAL A 84 7.91 11.13 16.93
CA VAL A 84 8.12 10.05 15.97
C VAL A 84 9.58 9.62 16.06
N LYS A 85 9.79 8.35 16.38
CA LYS A 85 11.14 7.73 16.55
C LYS A 85 11.59 7.03 15.28
N ALA A 86 10.63 6.47 14.54
CA ALA A 86 10.92 5.71 13.35
C ALA A 86 9.79 5.82 12.33
N ALA A 87 10.13 5.56 11.08
CA ALA A 87 9.17 5.36 10.00
C ALA A 87 9.61 4.16 9.14
N VAL A 88 8.67 3.38 8.65
CA VAL A 88 8.91 2.32 7.67
C VAL A 88 8.24 2.75 6.37
N PHE A 89 9.00 2.87 5.29
CA PHE A 89 8.44 3.01 3.96
C PHE A 89 8.24 1.63 3.36
N THR A 90 6.98 1.27 3.08
CA THR A 90 6.68 -0.05 2.52
C THR A 90 7.25 -0.18 1.11
N HIS A 91 7.17 0.87 0.30
CA HIS A 91 7.73 0.91 -1.05
C HIS A 91 7.84 2.37 -1.54
N HIS A 92 8.39 2.56 -2.74
CA HIS A 92 8.76 3.87 -3.26
C HIS A 92 7.63 4.74 -3.82
N HIS A 93 6.38 4.26 -3.87
CA HIS A 93 5.31 5.06 -4.46
C HIS A 93 5.07 6.37 -3.69
N VAL A 94 4.70 7.40 -4.44
CA VAL A 94 4.63 8.78 -3.99
C VAL A 94 3.51 9.10 -2.99
N ASP A 95 2.64 8.17 -2.77
CA ASP A 95 1.55 8.24 -1.80
C ASP A 95 1.88 7.55 -0.46
N HIS A 96 3.14 7.11 -0.26
CA HIS A 96 3.58 6.39 0.94
C HIS A 96 4.77 7.00 1.68
N ILE A 97 5.39 8.11 1.21
CA ILE A 97 6.77 8.44 1.59
C ILE A 97 7.05 9.89 2.06
N PHE A 98 6.07 10.78 2.17
CA PHE A 98 6.36 12.22 2.32
C PHE A 98 6.13 12.83 3.70
N ALA A 99 5.19 12.34 4.51
CA ALA A 99 4.78 13.03 5.73
C ALA A 99 5.79 12.98 6.89
N THR A 100 6.93 12.30 6.73
CA THR A 100 8.05 12.39 7.69
C THR A 100 8.70 13.78 7.72
N LYS A 101 8.53 14.59 6.68
CA LYS A 101 9.23 15.87 6.49
C LYS A 101 9.10 16.82 7.68
N LYS A 102 7.90 17.05 8.17
CA LYS A 102 7.70 17.97 9.32
C LYS A 102 8.27 17.43 10.62
N PHE A 103 8.31 16.13 10.80
CA PHE A 103 8.93 15.51 11.96
C PHE A 103 10.45 15.62 11.91
N ASP A 104 11.07 15.53 10.73
CA ASP A 104 12.48 15.82 10.54
C ASP A 104 12.80 17.29 10.86
N GLU A 105 11.97 18.23 10.35
CA GLU A 105 12.11 19.66 10.61
C GLU A 105 11.97 20.01 12.11
N ASP A 106 11.04 19.38 12.82
CA ASP A 106 10.87 19.56 14.26
C ASP A 106 12.04 19.04 15.05
N ALA A 107 12.55 17.89 14.68
CA ALA A 107 13.74 17.31 15.31
C ALA A 107 14.95 18.22 15.13
N ASP A 108 15.16 18.76 13.94
CA ASP A 108 16.25 19.71 13.66
C ASP A 108 16.11 21.02 14.49
N LYS A 109 14.91 21.62 14.51
CA LYS A 109 14.63 22.83 15.29
C LYS A 109 14.85 22.64 16.80
N SER A 110 14.55 21.43 17.29
CA SER A 110 14.66 21.07 18.71
C SER A 110 16.02 20.46 19.07
N ASN A 111 16.96 20.37 18.13
CA ASN A 111 18.25 19.68 18.27
C ASN A 111 18.09 18.22 18.79
N GLN A 112 17.06 17.53 18.30
CA GLN A 112 16.77 16.15 18.59
C GLN A 112 17.14 15.24 17.40
N LYS A 113 17.18 13.93 17.63
CA LYS A 113 17.36 12.98 16.52
C LYS A 113 16.13 12.93 15.66
N ARG A 114 16.32 13.01 14.34
CA ARG A 114 15.27 12.75 13.36
C ARG A 114 14.73 11.32 13.50
N PRO A 115 13.48 11.06 13.10
CA PRO A 115 12.98 9.70 12.91
C PRO A 115 13.93 8.87 12.06
N VAL A 116 14.19 7.63 12.47
CA VAL A 116 14.96 6.68 11.65
C VAL A 116 14.05 6.09 10.60
N VAL A 117 14.39 6.26 9.33
CA VAL A 117 13.60 5.71 8.22
C VAL A 117 14.17 4.37 7.77
N TYR A 118 13.34 3.34 7.77
CA TYR A 118 13.65 1.97 7.33
C TYR A 118 12.98 1.67 6.00
N SER A 119 13.67 0.97 5.11
CA SER A 119 13.09 0.43 3.88
C SER A 119 13.89 -0.72 3.31
N HIS A 120 13.36 -1.37 2.28
CA HIS A 120 14.15 -2.28 1.47
C HIS A 120 15.27 -1.56 0.71
N LYS A 121 16.39 -2.24 0.45
CA LYS A 121 17.61 -1.69 -0.18
C LYS A 121 17.42 -1.12 -1.59
N LEU A 122 16.37 -1.55 -2.32
CA LEU A 122 16.09 -1.06 -3.68
C LEU A 122 15.33 0.26 -3.71
N LEU A 123 14.73 0.69 -2.60
CA LEU A 123 13.93 1.93 -2.57
C LEU A 123 14.73 3.18 -2.99
N PRO A 124 15.97 3.40 -2.56
CA PRO A 124 16.79 4.53 -3.01
C PRO A 124 16.96 4.61 -4.52
N ASP A 125 17.16 3.49 -5.20
CA ASP A 125 17.33 3.44 -6.66
C ASP A 125 16.04 3.90 -7.38
N HIS A 126 14.87 3.62 -6.79
CA HIS A 126 13.59 4.10 -7.32
C HIS A 126 13.41 5.61 -7.12
N PHE A 127 13.89 6.18 -6.03
CA PHE A 127 13.90 7.64 -5.85
C PHE A 127 14.80 8.31 -6.88
N ASP A 128 15.98 7.76 -7.14
CA ASP A 128 16.88 8.25 -8.18
C ASP A 128 16.25 8.13 -9.58
N ARG A 129 15.53 7.03 -9.83
CA ARG A 129 14.77 6.88 -11.08
C ARG A 129 13.67 7.95 -11.18
N TYR A 130 12.92 8.23 -10.13
CA TYR A 130 11.87 9.26 -10.13
C TYR A 130 12.45 10.65 -10.43
N LYS A 131 13.60 11.02 -9.86
CA LYS A 131 14.28 12.27 -10.17
C LYS A 131 14.65 12.34 -11.65
N LYS A 132 15.21 11.26 -12.22
CA LYS A 132 15.59 11.19 -13.64
C LYS A 132 14.39 11.24 -14.59
N THR A 133 13.24 10.73 -14.16
CA THR A 133 12.03 10.58 -15.00
C THR A 133 10.85 11.42 -14.50
N LEU A 134 11.09 12.51 -13.80
CA LEU A 134 10.07 13.32 -13.14
C LEU A 134 8.91 13.72 -14.07
N GLY A 135 9.23 14.25 -15.25
CA GLY A 135 8.22 14.65 -16.23
C GLY A 135 7.39 13.46 -16.73
N TRP A 136 8.03 12.32 -16.98
CA TRP A 136 7.33 11.08 -17.38
C TRP A 136 6.43 10.56 -16.27
N ASN A 137 6.95 10.47 -15.04
CA ASN A 137 6.19 10.02 -13.87
C ASN A 137 4.97 10.92 -13.61
N THR A 138 5.14 12.23 -13.71
CA THR A 138 4.03 13.21 -13.61
C THR A 138 2.99 12.98 -14.70
N ALA A 139 3.39 12.83 -15.95
CA ALA A 139 2.47 12.63 -17.08
C ALA A 139 1.66 11.33 -16.96
N ILE A 140 2.29 10.23 -16.53
CA ILE A 140 1.62 8.94 -16.32
C ILE A 140 0.60 9.05 -15.19
N ASN A 141 0.99 9.58 -14.03
CA ASN A 141 0.10 9.68 -12.88
C ASN A 141 -1.07 10.63 -13.15
N LYS A 142 -0.83 11.75 -13.84
CA LYS A 142 -1.92 12.63 -14.27
C LYS A 142 -2.97 11.90 -15.10
N ARG A 143 -2.56 11.02 -16.01
CA ARG A 143 -3.50 10.21 -16.81
C ARG A 143 -4.17 9.12 -15.98
N GLN A 144 -3.40 8.39 -15.18
CA GLN A 144 -3.90 7.26 -14.39
C GLN A 144 -4.94 7.69 -13.35
N PHE A 145 -4.70 8.81 -12.69
CA PHE A 145 -5.54 9.32 -11.61
C PHE A 145 -6.44 10.49 -12.03
N ALA A 146 -6.53 10.75 -13.33
CA ALA A 146 -7.33 11.88 -13.88
C ALA A 146 -7.03 13.22 -13.18
N ILE A 147 -5.77 13.47 -12.81
CA ILE A 147 -5.36 14.70 -12.12
C ILE A 147 -5.43 15.87 -13.10
N ASN A 148 -6.51 16.66 -13.00
CA ASN A 148 -6.73 17.83 -13.84
C ASN A 148 -6.38 19.14 -13.07
N VAL A 149 -5.16 19.17 -12.51
CA VAL A 149 -4.64 20.34 -11.81
C VAL A 149 -3.58 20.99 -12.70
N PRO A 150 -3.73 22.29 -13.06
CA PRO A 150 -2.70 23.02 -13.78
C PRO A 150 -1.37 22.99 -13.02
N HIS A 151 -0.26 22.80 -13.74
CA HIS A 151 1.10 22.82 -13.18
C HIS A 151 1.37 21.79 -12.05
N PHE A 152 0.56 20.74 -11.95
CA PHE A 152 0.84 19.65 -11.02
C PHE A 152 2.13 18.94 -11.40
N ASN A 153 3.05 18.86 -10.44
CA ASN A 153 4.28 18.07 -10.51
C ASN A 153 4.49 17.35 -9.18
N TRP A 154 5.09 16.19 -9.24
CA TRP A 154 5.57 15.52 -8.04
C TRP A 154 6.79 16.26 -7.46
N PRO A 155 7.03 16.20 -6.13
CA PRO A 155 8.25 16.73 -5.54
C PRO A 155 9.52 16.10 -6.12
N GLU A 156 10.59 16.87 -6.18
CA GLU A 156 11.90 16.39 -6.62
C GLU A 156 12.77 15.88 -5.46
N GLU A 157 12.40 16.26 -4.24
CA GLU A 157 13.11 15.89 -3.02
C GLU A 157 12.43 14.71 -2.34
N TYR A 158 13.21 13.71 -2.00
CA TYR A 158 12.79 12.49 -1.31
C TYR A 158 13.58 12.32 -0.02
N ARG A 159 12.91 11.84 1.04
CA ARG A 159 13.57 11.41 2.27
C ARG A 159 14.14 10.02 2.06
N TYR A 160 15.45 9.94 1.82
CA TYR A 160 16.14 8.65 1.71
C TYR A 160 16.14 7.92 3.05
N PRO A 161 16.05 6.59 3.06
CA PRO A 161 16.08 5.80 4.28
C PRO A 161 17.45 5.91 4.96
N ASP A 162 17.46 5.83 6.30
CA ASP A 162 18.67 5.80 7.11
C ASP A 162 19.21 4.37 7.24
N ILE A 163 18.31 3.39 7.25
CA ILE A 163 18.63 1.97 7.34
C ILE A 163 17.90 1.22 6.24
N THR A 164 18.67 0.49 5.45
CA THR A 164 18.15 -0.41 4.42
C THR A 164 18.48 -1.85 4.73
N TYR A 165 17.65 -2.78 4.30
CA TYR A 165 17.83 -4.22 4.49
C TYR A 165 17.52 -4.99 3.20
N ASP A 166 17.84 -6.28 3.17
CA ASP A 166 17.65 -7.17 2.02
C ASP A 166 16.38 -8.02 2.16
N ASP A 167 16.45 -9.09 2.94
CA ASP A 167 15.35 -10.06 3.07
C ASP A 167 14.43 -9.71 4.24
N GLU A 168 14.99 -9.46 5.41
CA GLU A 168 14.28 -9.17 6.65
C GLU A 168 15.07 -8.24 7.56
N TYR A 169 14.35 -7.51 8.40
CA TYR A 169 14.94 -6.68 9.44
C TYR A 169 13.99 -6.60 10.64
N THR A 170 14.55 -6.51 11.84
CA THR A 170 13.77 -6.34 13.05
C THR A 170 14.34 -5.20 13.88
N PHE A 171 13.47 -4.31 14.33
CA PHE A 171 13.83 -3.27 15.29
C PHE A 171 12.76 -3.17 16.38
N LYS A 172 13.12 -2.48 17.48
CA LYS A 172 12.23 -2.29 18.61
C LYS A 172 12.15 -0.83 19.01
N VAL A 173 10.93 -0.35 19.28
CA VAL A 173 10.67 0.94 19.90
C VAL A 173 9.69 0.70 21.04
N GLY A 174 10.08 1.14 22.26
CA GLY A 174 9.28 0.88 23.45
C GLY A 174 8.95 -0.60 23.64
N GLU A 175 7.68 -0.89 23.77
CA GLU A 175 7.19 -2.27 23.97
C GLU A 175 6.97 -3.03 22.65
N CYS A 176 6.99 -2.36 21.50
CA CYS A 176 6.66 -2.97 20.22
C CYS A 176 7.89 -3.40 19.43
N THR A 177 7.85 -4.60 18.90
CA THR A 177 8.79 -5.14 17.93
C THR A 177 8.18 -4.97 16.53
N PHE A 178 8.98 -4.47 15.59
CA PHE A 178 8.60 -4.31 14.19
C PHE A 178 9.43 -5.29 13.37
N GLU A 179 8.77 -6.32 12.87
CA GLU A 179 9.35 -7.30 11.96
C GLU A 179 9.08 -6.86 10.53
N LEU A 180 10.12 -6.53 9.78
CA LEU A 180 10.08 -6.10 8.38
C LEU A 180 10.49 -7.25 7.48
N PHE A 181 9.74 -7.48 6.43
CA PHE A 181 10.01 -8.54 5.47
C PHE A 181 9.95 -8.00 4.05
N HIS A 182 10.89 -8.38 3.24
CA HIS A 182 10.82 -8.11 1.82
C HIS A 182 9.82 -9.04 1.13
N GLY A 183 9.08 -8.52 0.14
CA GLY A 183 8.20 -9.31 -0.69
C GLY A 183 7.96 -8.60 -2.02
N ARG A 184 8.57 -9.09 -3.11
CA ARG A 184 8.28 -8.54 -4.43
C ARG A 184 6.83 -8.79 -4.81
N GLY A 185 6.21 -7.81 -5.42
CA GLY A 185 4.83 -7.93 -5.86
C GLY A 185 4.46 -6.78 -6.78
N GLU A 186 3.72 -5.81 -6.27
CA GLU A 186 3.42 -4.58 -6.97
C GLU A 186 4.68 -3.83 -7.38
N THR A 187 5.70 -3.84 -6.52
CA THR A 187 7.05 -3.34 -6.79
C THR A 187 8.09 -4.35 -6.33
N ASP A 188 9.35 -4.15 -6.72
CA ASP A 188 10.47 -5.00 -6.35
C ASP A 188 11.13 -4.61 -5.01
N ASP A 189 10.79 -3.45 -4.46
CA ASP A 189 11.32 -2.90 -3.21
C ASP A 189 10.34 -3.03 -2.03
N HIS A 190 9.28 -3.85 -2.16
CA HIS A 190 8.18 -3.84 -1.20
C HIS A 190 8.55 -4.48 0.13
N THR A 191 8.16 -3.80 1.20
CA THR A 191 8.24 -4.23 2.59
C THR A 191 6.84 -4.45 3.16
N TRP A 192 6.63 -5.55 3.87
CA TRP A 192 5.47 -5.70 4.74
C TRP A 192 5.91 -5.80 6.21
N VAL A 193 5.06 -5.37 7.12
CA VAL A 193 5.39 -5.23 8.54
C VAL A 193 4.47 -6.11 9.38
N TYR A 194 5.04 -6.78 10.38
CA TYR A 194 4.28 -7.45 11.42
C TYR A 194 4.70 -6.95 12.81
N ILE A 195 3.71 -6.71 13.67
CA ILE A 195 3.91 -6.27 15.05
C ILE A 195 3.35 -7.36 15.98
N PRO A 196 4.19 -8.28 16.47
CA PRO A 196 3.73 -9.47 17.21
C PRO A 196 2.91 -9.15 18.46
N GLU A 197 3.35 -8.17 19.24
CA GLU A 197 2.71 -7.80 20.51
C GLU A 197 1.30 -7.25 20.33
N ARG A 198 1.02 -6.72 19.14
CA ARG A 198 -0.26 -6.14 18.77
C ARG A 198 -1.05 -6.99 17.78
N ARG A 199 -0.42 -8.05 17.27
CA ARG A 199 -0.98 -8.92 16.22
C ARG A 199 -1.46 -8.12 15.00
N ILE A 200 -0.69 -7.07 14.64
CA ILE A 200 -0.98 -6.18 13.52
C ILE A 200 -0.12 -6.57 12.33
N LEU A 201 -0.75 -6.70 11.16
CA LEU A 201 -0.11 -6.91 9.87
C LEU A 201 -0.34 -5.69 8.98
N ALA A 202 0.73 -5.10 8.46
CA ALA A 202 0.68 -4.05 7.46
C ALA A 202 1.31 -4.55 6.15
N PRO A 203 0.53 -5.00 5.19
CA PRO A 203 1.00 -5.55 3.94
C PRO A 203 1.51 -4.49 2.95
N GLY A 204 1.31 -3.19 3.21
CA GLY A 204 1.43 -2.16 2.19
C GLY A 204 0.53 -2.46 1.00
N ASP A 205 0.96 -2.11 -0.20
CA ASP A 205 0.19 -2.35 -1.44
C ASP A 205 0.25 -3.81 -1.94
N LEU A 206 0.90 -4.71 -1.20
CA LEU A 206 0.72 -6.14 -1.46
C LEU A 206 -0.71 -6.60 -1.17
N PHE A 207 -1.46 -5.84 -0.37
CA PHE A 207 -2.89 -5.99 -0.24
C PHE A 207 -3.59 -4.64 -0.22
N ILE A 208 -4.52 -4.45 -1.14
CA ILE A 208 -5.42 -3.31 -1.22
C ILE A 208 -6.85 -3.82 -1.44
N TRP A 209 -7.85 -2.99 -1.17
CA TRP A 209 -9.26 -3.33 -1.42
C TRP A 209 -9.64 -3.21 -2.90
N ALA A 210 -8.84 -3.87 -3.74
CA ALA A 210 -9.10 -3.96 -5.17
C ALA A 210 -8.39 -5.18 -5.74
N VAL A 211 -8.79 -5.58 -6.95
CA VAL A 211 -8.06 -6.59 -7.69
C VAL A 211 -6.60 -6.14 -7.90
N PRO A 212 -5.60 -7.01 -7.60
CA PRO A 212 -4.21 -6.66 -7.81
C PRO A 212 -3.91 -6.28 -9.26
N ASN A 213 -3.24 -5.15 -9.44
CA ASN A 213 -2.77 -4.72 -10.75
C ASN A 213 -1.49 -5.49 -11.12
N GLY A 214 -1.63 -6.69 -11.67
CA GLY A 214 -0.53 -7.57 -12.04
C GLY A 214 0.26 -7.14 -13.27
N GLY A 215 -0.18 -6.11 -14.00
CA GLY A 215 0.51 -5.62 -15.20
C GLY A 215 0.24 -4.17 -15.48
N ASN A 216 1.30 -3.37 -15.62
CA ASN A 216 1.20 -1.99 -16.05
C ASN A 216 2.45 -1.61 -16.87
N PRO A 217 2.33 -1.53 -18.22
CA PRO A 217 3.48 -1.28 -19.10
C PRO A 217 4.10 0.11 -18.93
N GLN A 218 3.45 1.00 -18.20
CA GLN A 218 3.93 2.37 -17.93
C GLN A 218 4.64 2.50 -16.58
N LYS A 219 4.61 1.46 -15.75
CA LYS A 219 5.19 1.40 -14.41
C LYS A 219 6.34 0.38 -14.36
N VAL A 220 6.94 0.23 -13.20
CA VAL A 220 7.91 -0.85 -12.97
C VAL A 220 7.25 -2.23 -13.13
N GLN A 221 8.08 -3.23 -13.38
CA GLN A 221 7.61 -4.61 -13.50
C GLN A 221 6.87 -5.04 -12.24
N ARG A 222 5.80 -5.82 -12.42
CA ARG A 222 5.07 -6.52 -11.36
C ARG A 222 5.55 -7.98 -11.29
N TYR A 223 5.52 -8.54 -10.10
CA TYR A 223 6.07 -9.87 -9.81
C TYR A 223 4.97 -10.78 -9.25
N ILE A 224 4.07 -11.22 -10.12
CA ILE A 224 2.83 -11.92 -9.75
C ILE A 224 3.11 -13.17 -8.91
N SER A 225 4.08 -14.00 -9.31
CA SER A 225 4.47 -15.21 -8.58
C SER A 225 4.99 -14.91 -7.17
N ASP A 226 5.89 -13.94 -7.07
CA ASP A 226 6.47 -13.56 -5.77
C ASP A 226 5.44 -12.83 -4.89
N TRP A 227 4.53 -12.09 -5.51
CA TRP A 227 3.41 -11.46 -4.80
C TRP A 227 2.52 -12.50 -4.11
N SER A 228 2.09 -13.53 -4.85
CA SER A 228 1.34 -14.64 -4.28
C SER A 228 2.09 -15.31 -3.11
N LYS A 229 3.40 -15.54 -3.26
CA LYS A 229 4.25 -16.12 -2.19
C LYS A 229 4.31 -15.21 -0.96
N ALA A 230 4.46 -13.89 -1.16
CA ALA A 230 4.50 -12.93 -0.06
C ALA A 230 3.20 -12.95 0.76
N LEU A 231 2.04 -12.93 0.09
CA LEU A 231 0.74 -13.07 0.75
C LEU A 231 0.63 -14.38 1.56
N ARG A 232 1.11 -15.50 1.00
CA ARG A 232 1.12 -16.79 1.73
C ARG A 232 2.09 -16.80 2.92
N LEU A 233 3.18 -16.02 2.87
CA LEU A 233 4.07 -15.84 4.03
C LEU A 233 3.39 -15.02 5.13
N MET A 234 2.66 -13.98 4.78
CA MET A 234 1.86 -13.18 5.72
C MET A 234 0.81 -14.02 6.44
N MET A 235 0.19 -14.99 5.76
CA MET A 235 -0.77 -15.93 6.36
C MET A 235 -0.18 -16.76 7.51
N LYS A 236 1.14 -16.93 7.57
CA LYS A 236 1.81 -17.63 8.68
C LYS A 236 1.91 -16.79 9.95
N LYS A 237 1.63 -15.49 9.86
CA LYS A 237 1.58 -14.61 11.03
C LYS A 237 0.20 -14.70 11.71
N ASP A 238 0.21 -14.58 13.02
CA ASP A 238 -1.02 -14.67 13.82
C ASP A 238 -1.69 -13.30 13.96
N ALA A 239 -2.03 -12.68 12.80
CA ALA A 239 -2.60 -11.34 12.75
C ALA A 239 -4.09 -11.33 13.12
N GLU A 240 -4.50 -10.34 13.91
CA GLU A 240 -5.90 -10.04 14.25
C GLU A 240 -6.40 -8.75 13.59
N ILE A 241 -5.45 -7.89 13.19
CA ILE A 241 -5.74 -6.65 12.49
C ILE A 241 -4.82 -6.58 11.28
N MET A 242 -5.39 -6.39 10.10
CA MET A 242 -4.63 -6.07 8.89
C MET A 242 -4.95 -4.64 8.46
N ILE A 243 -3.90 -3.84 8.29
CA ILE A 243 -3.97 -2.43 7.87
C ILE A 243 -3.38 -2.32 6.45
N PRO A 244 -4.23 -2.35 5.40
CA PRO A 244 -3.79 -2.43 4.01
C PRO A 244 -3.18 -1.12 3.51
N GLY A 245 -2.44 -1.17 2.40
CA GLY A 245 -1.89 0.03 1.77
C GLY A 245 -2.97 0.98 1.25
N HIS A 246 -4.12 0.43 0.80
CA HIS A 246 -5.31 1.22 0.45
C HIS A 246 -6.58 0.56 0.99
N GLY A 247 -7.46 1.38 1.53
CA GLY A 247 -8.77 0.96 1.97
C GLY A 247 -8.92 0.82 3.48
N LEU A 248 -9.86 -0.01 3.89
CA LEU A 248 -10.25 -0.17 5.28
C LEU A 248 -9.46 -1.29 5.97
N PRO A 249 -9.21 -1.20 7.28
CA PRO A 249 -8.62 -2.30 8.03
C PRO A 249 -9.52 -3.53 7.98
N ILE A 250 -8.91 -4.72 8.07
CA ILE A 250 -9.64 -5.99 8.20
C ILE A 250 -9.38 -6.53 9.60
N TYR A 251 -10.47 -6.83 10.32
CA TYR A 251 -10.44 -7.35 11.69
C TYR A 251 -10.81 -8.82 11.72
N GLY A 252 -10.06 -9.59 12.48
CA GLY A 252 -10.26 -11.02 12.71
C GLY A 252 -9.38 -11.90 11.83
N LYS A 253 -8.75 -12.89 12.48
CA LYS A 253 -7.80 -13.81 11.88
C LYS A 253 -8.36 -14.52 10.64
N ASP A 254 -9.57 -15.06 10.74
CA ASP A 254 -10.17 -15.87 9.67
C ASP A 254 -10.39 -15.00 8.40
N ARG A 255 -10.85 -13.76 8.58
CA ARG A 255 -11.03 -12.82 7.47
C ARG A 255 -9.71 -12.43 6.83
N ILE A 256 -8.69 -12.19 7.62
CA ILE A 256 -7.34 -11.90 7.13
C ILE A 256 -6.82 -13.08 6.32
N GLN A 257 -6.99 -14.30 6.83
CA GLN A 257 -6.60 -15.52 6.12
C GLN A 257 -7.36 -15.67 4.79
N GLU A 258 -8.68 -15.45 4.80
CA GLU A 258 -9.49 -15.52 3.58
C GLU A 258 -9.07 -14.46 2.56
N ALA A 259 -8.88 -13.21 2.98
CA ALA A 259 -8.48 -12.11 2.11
C ALA A 259 -7.12 -12.37 1.46
N LEU A 260 -6.13 -12.79 2.26
CA LEU A 260 -4.78 -13.08 1.76
C LEU A 260 -4.76 -14.31 0.85
N SER A 261 -5.44 -15.41 1.23
CA SER A 261 -5.46 -16.64 0.43
C SER A 261 -6.12 -16.44 -0.91
N THR A 262 -7.32 -15.84 -0.94
CA THR A 262 -8.04 -15.63 -2.21
C THR A 262 -7.33 -14.66 -3.13
N THR A 263 -6.64 -13.65 -2.58
CA THR A 263 -5.80 -12.74 -3.38
C THR A 263 -4.57 -13.47 -3.93
N ALA A 264 -3.94 -14.33 -3.14
CA ALA A 264 -2.82 -15.15 -3.59
C ALA A 264 -3.24 -16.15 -4.67
N ASP A 265 -4.41 -16.78 -4.51
CA ASP A 265 -4.97 -17.71 -5.49
C ASP A 265 -5.31 -17.02 -6.81
N PHE A 266 -5.90 -15.81 -6.74
CA PHE A 266 -6.15 -14.96 -7.91
C PHE A 266 -4.87 -14.70 -8.72
N LEU A 267 -3.79 -14.30 -8.05
CA LEU A 267 -2.51 -14.02 -8.71
C LEU A 267 -1.90 -15.28 -9.33
N GLN A 268 -1.94 -16.37 -8.60
CA GLN A 268 -1.40 -17.65 -9.05
C GLN A 268 -2.18 -18.22 -10.25
N ASP A 269 -3.50 -18.14 -10.23
CA ASP A 269 -4.35 -18.61 -11.32
C ASP A 269 -4.08 -17.87 -12.64
N ILE A 270 -3.92 -16.54 -12.58
CA ILE A 270 -3.53 -15.73 -13.74
C ILE A 270 -2.18 -16.18 -14.31
N GLU A 271 -1.19 -16.34 -13.43
CA GLU A 271 0.15 -16.78 -13.86
C GLU A 271 0.12 -18.15 -14.51
N GLU A 272 -0.51 -19.13 -13.86
CA GLU A 272 -0.58 -20.52 -14.36
C GLU A 272 -1.27 -20.59 -15.73
N GLN A 273 -2.43 -19.96 -15.89
CA GLN A 273 -3.14 -19.94 -17.16
C GLN A 273 -2.30 -19.26 -18.25
N THR A 274 -1.64 -18.16 -17.91
CA THR A 274 -0.75 -17.42 -18.83
C THR A 274 0.40 -18.31 -19.30
N LEU A 275 1.10 -18.96 -18.38
CA LEU A 275 2.23 -19.83 -18.68
C LEU A 275 1.81 -21.07 -19.53
N ILE A 276 0.66 -21.67 -19.23
CA ILE A 276 0.10 -22.77 -20.03
C ILE A 276 -0.10 -22.33 -21.48
N LEU A 277 -0.74 -21.18 -21.69
CA LEU A 277 -1.01 -20.67 -23.04
C LEU A 277 0.28 -20.28 -23.77
N MET A 278 1.24 -19.64 -23.08
CA MET A 278 2.56 -19.32 -23.64
C MET A 278 3.31 -20.58 -24.07
N ASN A 279 3.33 -21.62 -23.25
CA ASN A 279 3.97 -22.90 -23.57
C ASN A 279 3.30 -23.65 -24.72
N GLN A 280 2.04 -23.32 -25.02
CA GLN A 280 1.32 -23.81 -26.23
C GLN A 280 1.62 -22.94 -27.47
N GLY A 281 2.49 -21.94 -27.37
CA GLY A 281 2.82 -21.04 -28.48
C GLY A 281 1.71 -20.06 -28.86
N LYS A 282 0.79 -19.74 -27.93
CA LYS A 282 -0.28 -18.78 -28.16
C LYS A 282 0.26 -17.37 -28.28
N SER A 283 -0.31 -16.58 -29.16
CA SER A 283 -0.01 -15.15 -29.28
C SER A 283 -0.48 -14.36 -28.03
N LEU A 284 0.14 -13.21 -27.79
CA LEU A 284 -0.26 -12.32 -26.69
C LEU A 284 -1.78 -12.03 -26.72
N ASN A 285 -2.33 -11.77 -27.90
CA ASN A 285 -3.77 -11.53 -28.06
C ASN A 285 -4.62 -12.75 -27.67
N GLU A 286 -4.18 -13.96 -28.01
CA GLU A 286 -4.88 -15.19 -27.60
C GLU A 286 -4.80 -15.41 -26.09
N VAL A 287 -3.62 -15.19 -25.49
CA VAL A 287 -3.44 -15.30 -24.02
C VAL A 287 -4.39 -14.35 -23.32
N PHE A 288 -4.40 -13.10 -23.76
CA PHE A 288 -5.24 -12.07 -23.24
C PHE A 288 -6.74 -12.39 -23.23
N HIS A 289 -7.26 -12.97 -24.33
CA HIS A 289 -8.68 -13.31 -24.43
C HIS A 289 -9.03 -14.65 -23.76
N LYS A 290 -8.05 -15.52 -23.49
CA LYS A 290 -8.28 -16.87 -22.95
C LYS A 290 -8.08 -16.97 -21.44
N VAL A 291 -7.23 -16.16 -20.84
CA VAL A 291 -7.10 -16.12 -19.38
C VAL A 291 -8.41 -15.63 -18.78
N LYS A 292 -8.98 -16.41 -17.88
CA LYS A 292 -10.28 -16.11 -17.25
C LYS A 292 -10.19 -16.33 -15.75
N ILE A 293 -10.71 -15.39 -15.01
CA ILE A 293 -10.87 -15.51 -13.57
C ILE A 293 -12.33 -15.84 -13.26
N SER A 294 -12.54 -16.73 -12.30
CA SER A 294 -13.89 -17.11 -11.92
C SER A 294 -14.66 -15.91 -11.35
N SER A 295 -15.97 -15.84 -11.65
CA SER A 295 -16.84 -14.81 -11.10
C SER A 295 -16.92 -14.90 -9.57
N GLU A 296 -16.74 -16.09 -9.00
CA GLU A 296 -16.69 -16.26 -7.55
C GLU A 296 -15.55 -15.46 -6.91
N ILE A 297 -14.35 -15.51 -7.50
CA ILE A 297 -13.21 -14.72 -7.05
C ILE A 297 -13.46 -13.22 -7.25
N LEU A 298 -13.88 -12.81 -8.46
CA LEU A 298 -14.10 -11.40 -8.77
C LEU A 298 -15.27 -10.75 -8.01
N ASN A 299 -16.17 -11.55 -7.46
CA ASN A 299 -17.27 -11.05 -6.62
C ASN A 299 -16.87 -10.87 -5.14
N LYS A 300 -15.67 -11.29 -4.74
CA LYS A 300 -15.18 -10.99 -3.39
C LYS A 300 -15.04 -9.47 -3.23
N PRO A 301 -15.55 -8.87 -2.14
CA PRO A 301 -15.54 -7.42 -1.96
C PRO A 301 -14.16 -6.77 -2.12
N TRP A 302 -13.11 -7.46 -1.66
CA TRP A 302 -11.71 -6.98 -1.73
C TRP A 302 -11.01 -7.29 -3.07
N LEU A 303 -11.68 -7.97 -4.01
CA LEU A 303 -11.16 -8.26 -5.36
C LEU A 303 -12.02 -7.60 -6.46
N ARG A 304 -12.90 -6.68 -6.11
CA ARG A 304 -13.65 -5.92 -7.10
C ARG A 304 -12.70 -5.02 -7.90
N PRO A 305 -12.82 -4.97 -9.22
CA PRO A 305 -11.99 -4.10 -10.03
C PRO A 305 -12.34 -2.62 -9.78
N VAL A 306 -11.36 -1.82 -9.42
CA VAL A 306 -11.41 -0.35 -9.40
C VAL A 306 -10.88 0.20 -10.72
N TYR A 307 -9.89 -0.51 -11.26
CA TYR A 307 -9.38 -0.27 -12.61
C TYR A 307 -10.05 -1.27 -13.52
N ASP A 308 -10.28 -0.89 -14.77
CA ASP A 308 -10.58 -1.89 -15.78
C ASP A 308 -9.53 -3.00 -15.69
N LEU A 309 -9.95 -4.26 -15.63
CA LEU A 309 -9.07 -5.41 -15.42
C LEU A 309 -7.84 -5.29 -16.31
N SER A 310 -6.69 -5.07 -15.71
CA SER A 310 -5.50 -4.58 -16.40
C SER A 310 -4.88 -5.59 -17.36
N LEU A 311 -5.24 -6.88 -17.28
CA LEU A 311 -4.96 -7.82 -18.37
C LEU A 311 -5.67 -7.41 -19.66
N ILE A 312 -6.79 -6.71 -19.55
CA ILE A 312 -7.55 -6.16 -20.67
C ILE A 312 -6.90 -4.86 -21.18
N HIS A 313 -6.29 -4.06 -20.33
CA HIS A 313 -5.68 -2.79 -20.72
C HIS A 313 -4.26 -2.87 -21.26
N ILE A 314 -3.58 -3.99 -21.12
CA ILE A 314 -2.26 -4.17 -21.74
C ILE A 314 -2.34 -4.11 -23.27
N SER A 315 -3.48 -4.39 -23.87
CA SER A 315 -3.62 -4.54 -25.33
C SER A 315 -4.55 -3.57 -26.03
N GLU A 316 -5.32 -2.75 -25.33
CA GLU A 316 -6.11 -1.71 -26.03
C GLU A 316 -5.29 -0.43 -26.18
N PRO A 317 -5.00 -0.01 -27.43
CA PRO A 317 -4.66 1.38 -27.67
C PRO A 317 -5.86 2.21 -27.20
N THR A 318 -5.61 3.18 -26.34
CA THR A 318 -6.62 4.16 -25.92
C THR A 318 -7.49 4.53 -27.10
N ARG A 319 -8.79 4.18 -27.05
CA ARG A 319 -9.73 4.71 -28.03
C ARG A 319 -9.61 6.23 -27.99
N PRO A 320 -9.41 6.91 -29.12
CA PRO A 320 -9.52 8.35 -29.13
C PRO A 320 -10.91 8.69 -28.60
N LEU A 321 -10.97 9.49 -27.56
CA LEU A 321 -12.22 10.12 -27.16
C LEU A 321 -12.68 10.99 -28.32
N THR A 322 -13.59 10.46 -29.09
CA THR A 322 -14.32 11.24 -30.09
C THR A 322 -15.37 12.09 -29.39
#